data_09a0ef071b1d795c6f1450d5cd9c550c
#
_entry.id   09a0ef071b1d795c6f1450d5cd9c550c
#
_cell.length_a   1.000
_cell.length_b   1.000
_cell.length_c   1.000
_cell.angle_alpha   90.00
_cell.angle_beta   90.00
_cell.angle_gamma   90.00
#
_symmetry.space_group_name_H-M   'P 1'
#
loop_
_entity.id
_entity.type
_entity.pdbx_description
1 polymer ?
#
loop_
_entity_poly.entity_id
_entity_poly.type
_entity_poly.pdbx_seq_one_letter_code
_entity_poly.pdbx_strand_id
1 'polypeptide(L)'
;AAYKHVPLMEEHPCEAVHTNIGGTQIVAETAIRYEVDKFIMISTDKAVRPSNVMGATKRLAEMYTQSLGAAIKEGKIIGKTSFVTTRFGNVLGSNGSVIPLFRKQIEAGGPITVTHPEIIRYFMTIPEACRLVLEAAFLGEGNDIFIFDMGKPVKIVDLAKKMISLSGLRQEIDIQIKY
;
A
#
# COMPACT_ATOMS: atom_id res chain seq x y z
N ALA A 1 -2.73 11.64 -3.66
CA ALA A 1 -2.21 10.52 -4.45
C ALA A 1 -0.81 10.15 -3.97
N ALA A 2 -0.37 8.93 -4.23
CA ALA A 2 0.97 8.48 -3.87
C ALA A 2 1.48 7.47 -4.91
N TYR A 3 2.77 7.46 -5.14
CA TYR A 3 3.42 6.40 -5.91
C TYR A 3 3.58 5.14 -5.06
N LYS A 4 3.27 3.98 -5.64
CA LYS A 4 3.30 2.70 -4.93
C LYS A 4 4.07 1.58 -5.65
N HIS A 5 4.45 1.79 -6.92
CA HIS A 5 5.12 0.77 -7.72
C HIS A 5 6.59 0.69 -7.35
N VAL A 6 6.98 -0.38 -6.64
CA VAL A 6 8.33 -0.49 -6.06
C VAL A 6 9.44 -0.37 -7.11
N PRO A 7 9.46 -1.16 -8.22
CA PRO A 7 10.53 -1.05 -9.21
C PRO A 7 10.68 0.35 -9.80
N LEU A 8 9.58 0.99 -10.20
CA LEU A 8 9.63 2.35 -10.75
C LEU A 8 10.15 3.39 -9.75
N MET A 9 9.90 3.18 -8.45
CA MET A 9 10.40 4.11 -7.43
C MET A 9 11.88 3.91 -7.11
N GLU A 10 12.42 2.73 -7.33
CA GLU A 10 13.87 2.49 -7.31
C GLU A 10 14.57 3.21 -8.48
N GLU A 11 13.95 3.23 -9.66
CA GLU A 11 14.46 3.94 -10.83
C GLU A 11 14.30 5.47 -10.72
N HIS A 12 13.25 5.93 -10.02
CA HIS A 12 12.90 7.34 -9.89
C HIS A 12 12.69 7.77 -8.42
N PRO A 13 13.72 7.70 -7.57
CA PRO A 13 13.58 7.97 -6.13
C PRO A 13 13.16 9.41 -5.82
N CYS A 14 13.62 10.40 -6.60
CA CYS A 14 13.25 11.80 -6.40
C CYS A 14 11.73 12.03 -6.58
N GLU A 15 11.11 11.36 -7.56
CA GLU A 15 9.68 11.43 -7.78
C GLU A 15 8.89 10.81 -6.61
N ALA A 16 9.40 9.71 -6.05
CA ALA A 16 8.81 9.09 -4.87
C ALA A 16 8.87 10.04 -3.66
N VAL A 17 10.01 10.68 -3.41
CA VAL A 17 10.20 11.67 -2.33
C VAL A 17 9.26 12.85 -2.53
N HIS A 18 9.29 13.47 -3.72
CA HIS A 18 8.48 14.64 -4.01
C HIS A 18 6.98 14.38 -3.83
N THR A 19 6.49 13.26 -4.37
CA THR A 19 5.06 12.94 -4.32
C THR A 19 4.63 12.36 -2.97
N ASN A 20 5.37 11.37 -2.44
CA ASN A 20 4.92 10.65 -1.24
C ASN A 20 5.19 11.43 0.05
N ILE A 21 6.28 12.18 0.12
CA ILE A 21 6.62 12.99 1.29
C ILE A 21 6.11 14.42 1.10
N GLY A 22 6.57 15.14 0.09
CA GLY A 22 6.17 16.52 -0.16
C GLY A 22 4.67 16.67 -0.40
N GLY A 23 4.07 15.77 -1.19
CA GLY A 23 2.62 15.74 -1.39
C GLY A 23 1.85 15.50 -0.10
N THR A 24 2.32 14.58 0.77
CA THR A 24 1.71 14.35 2.10
C THR A 24 1.83 15.59 2.98
N GLN A 25 3.00 16.22 3.01
CA GLN A 25 3.22 17.46 3.74
C GLN A 25 2.20 18.53 3.34
N ILE A 26 2.12 18.85 2.06
CA ILE A 26 1.22 19.89 1.53
C ILE A 26 -0.23 19.61 1.93
N VAL A 27 -0.70 18.38 1.77
CA VAL A 27 -2.10 18.02 2.07
C VAL A 27 -2.36 18.05 3.58
N ALA A 28 -1.42 17.58 4.41
CA ALA A 28 -1.54 17.57 5.86
C ALA A 28 -1.55 18.99 6.44
N GLU A 29 -0.64 19.87 6.00
CA GLU A 29 -0.62 21.28 6.40
C GLU A 29 -1.88 22.02 5.93
N THR A 30 -2.37 21.70 4.74
CA THR A 30 -3.65 22.24 4.23
C THR A 30 -4.82 21.80 5.09
N ALA A 31 -4.85 20.52 5.52
CA ALA A 31 -5.89 20.01 6.41
C ALA A 31 -5.92 20.77 7.75
N ILE A 32 -4.76 21.08 8.33
CA ILE A 32 -4.66 21.91 9.55
C ILE A 32 -5.20 23.31 9.27
N ARG A 33 -4.75 23.96 8.20
CA ARG A 33 -5.15 25.33 7.82
C ARG A 33 -6.66 25.48 7.66
N TYR A 34 -7.32 24.46 7.10
CA TYR A 34 -8.78 24.46 6.89
C TYR A 34 -9.55 23.74 7.99
N GLU A 35 -8.90 23.48 9.12
CA GLU A 35 -9.51 22.91 10.31
C GLU A 35 -10.28 21.60 10.06
N VAL A 36 -9.74 20.73 9.17
CA VAL A 36 -10.31 19.40 8.91
C VAL A 36 -10.28 18.59 10.19
N ASP A 37 -11.38 17.96 10.54
CA ASP A 37 -11.47 17.20 11.80
C ASP A 37 -10.52 16.00 11.84
N LYS A 38 -10.46 15.22 10.76
CA LYS A 38 -9.58 14.02 10.68
C LYS A 38 -8.83 13.95 9.35
N PHE A 39 -7.55 13.62 9.44
CA PHE A 39 -6.69 13.28 8.30
C PHE A 39 -6.28 11.82 8.39
N ILE A 40 -6.66 11.03 7.38
CA ILE A 40 -6.32 9.60 7.35
C ILE A 40 -5.18 9.36 6.38
N MET A 41 -4.02 9.00 6.91
CA MET A 41 -2.86 8.60 6.13
C MET A 41 -2.96 7.13 5.71
N ILE A 42 -3.12 6.90 4.42
CA ILE A 42 -3.08 5.54 3.88
C ILE A 42 -1.63 5.13 3.66
N SER A 43 -1.19 4.10 4.37
CA SER A 43 0.15 3.56 4.32
C SER A 43 0.15 2.05 3.99
N THR A 44 1.26 1.39 4.21
CA THR A 44 1.53 0.03 3.75
C THR A 44 2.35 -0.76 4.78
N ASP A 45 2.26 -2.09 4.73
CA ASP A 45 3.15 -3.01 5.45
C ASP A 45 4.64 -2.76 5.16
N LYS A 46 4.97 -2.27 3.95
CA LYS A 46 6.34 -1.98 3.50
C LYS A 46 6.97 -0.76 4.19
N ALA A 47 6.17 0.04 4.91
CA ALA A 47 6.66 1.15 5.73
C ALA A 47 7.16 0.72 7.12
N VAL A 48 6.90 -0.51 7.56
CA VAL A 48 7.26 -0.99 8.91
C VAL A 48 8.79 -1.14 9.07
N ARG A 49 9.42 -1.84 8.12
CA ARG A 49 10.88 -1.99 8.00
C ARG A 49 11.25 -1.80 6.54
N PRO A 50 11.33 -0.55 6.08
CA PRO A 50 11.48 -0.29 4.65
C PRO A 50 12.81 -0.80 4.12
N SER A 51 12.74 -1.62 3.08
CA SER A 51 13.87 -2.15 2.33
C SER A 51 13.93 -1.60 0.90
N ASN A 52 13.09 -0.62 0.59
CA ASN A 52 12.97 -0.01 -0.73
C ASN A 52 12.51 1.45 -0.60
N VAL A 53 12.77 2.24 -1.67
CA VAL A 53 12.46 3.68 -1.72
C VAL A 53 10.98 3.96 -1.46
N MET A 54 10.08 3.20 -2.07
CA MET A 54 8.63 3.39 -1.87
C MET A 54 8.24 3.22 -0.40
N GLY A 55 8.69 2.16 0.25
CA GLY A 55 8.43 1.91 1.68
C GLY A 55 9.05 2.99 2.57
N ALA A 56 10.29 3.43 2.27
CA ALA A 56 10.97 4.48 3.02
C ALA A 56 10.23 5.83 2.92
N THR A 57 9.80 6.22 1.72
CA THR A 57 9.03 7.46 1.52
C THR A 57 7.68 7.43 2.24
N LYS A 58 7.01 6.28 2.26
CA LYS A 58 5.76 6.11 3.02
C LYS A 58 6.02 6.19 4.53
N ARG A 59 7.13 5.60 5.02
CA ARG A 59 7.50 5.69 6.43
C ARG A 59 7.79 7.13 6.86
N LEU A 60 8.53 7.89 6.05
CA LEU A 60 8.78 9.31 6.34
C LEU A 60 7.50 10.13 6.35
N ALA A 61 6.58 9.86 5.41
CA ALA A 61 5.26 10.50 5.39
C ALA A 61 4.43 10.18 6.65
N GLU A 62 4.46 8.94 7.16
CA GLU A 62 3.84 8.57 8.44
C GLU A 62 4.45 9.35 9.61
N MET A 63 5.79 9.39 9.69
CA MET A 63 6.49 10.11 10.76
C MET A 63 6.15 11.60 10.74
N TYR A 64 6.05 12.19 9.55
CA TYR A 64 5.67 13.58 9.39
C TYR A 64 4.25 13.85 9.91
N THR A 65 3.26 13.06 9.48
CA THR A 65 1.87 13.22 9.94
C THR A 65 1.73 13.00 11.45
N GLN A 66 2.45 12.02 12.00
CA GLN A 66 2.48 11.79 13.45
C GLN A 66 3.11 12.96 14.21
N SER A 67 4.18 13.57 13.66
CA SER A 67 4.82 14.74 14.29
C SER A 67 3.89 15.95 14.33
N LEU A 68 3.09 16.15 13.28
CA LEU A 68 2.07 17.22 13.26
C LEU A 68 1.00 17.00 14.34
N GLY A 69 0.47 15.78 14.44
CA GLY A 69 -0.52 15.45 15.46
C GLY A 69 0.02 15.59 16.88
N ALA A 70 1.28 15.20 17.12
CA ALA A 70 1.95 15.41 18.40
C ALA A 70 2.12 16.91 18.70
N ALA A 71 2.55 17.70 17.72
CA ALA A 71 2.74 19.14 17.88
C ALA A 71 1.43 19.89 18.17
N ILE A 72 0.32 19.47 17.58
CA ILE A 72 -1.03 19.99 17.89
C ILE A 72 -1.41 19.65 19.33
N LYS A 73 -1.24 18.38 19.72
CA LYS A 73 -1.55 17.89 21.09
C LYS A 73 -0.74 18.63 22.17
N GLU A 74 0.52 18.97 21.85
CA GLU A 74 1.41 19.72 22.74
C GLU A 74 1.20 21.24 22.69
N GLY A 75 0.28 21.73 21.87
CA GLY A 75 0.00 23.16 21.70
C GLY A 75 1.10 23.94 20.94
N LYS A 76 2.04 23.25 20.29
CA LYS A 76 3.09 23.84 19.46
C LYS A 76 2.58 24.33 18.11
N ILE A 77 1.52 23.70 17.61
CA ILE A 77 0.81 24.07 16.39
C ILE A 77 -0.66 24.31 16.78
N ILE A 78 -1.19 25.45 16.36
CA ILE A 78 -2.62 25.75 16.55
C ILE A 78 -3.41 24.97 15.49
N GLY A 79 -4.30 24.10 15.93
CA GLY A 79 -5.14 23.28 15.04
C GLY A 79 -5.95 22.28 15.83
N LYS A 80 -6.95 21.68 15.17
CA LYS A 80 -7.80 20.61 15.76
C LYS A 80 -7.72 19.30 14.98
N THR A 81 -7.01 19.27 13.87
CA THR A 81 -6.94 18.11 12.99
C THR A 81 -6.33 16.90 13.71
N SER A 82 -7.07 15.82 13.76
CA SER A 82 -6.62 14.52 14.28
C SER A 82 -6.00 13.72 13.15
N PHE A 83 -4.78 13.20 13.36
CA PHE A 83 -4.05 12.41 12.37
C PHE A 83 -4.13 10.91 12.71
N VAL A 84 -4.57 10.11 11.77
CA VAL A 84 -4.66 8.65 11.89
C VAL A 84 -3.95 8.00 10.73
N THR A 85 -3.16 6.97 10.99
CA THR A 85 -2.45 6.20 9.96
C THR A 85 -3.04 4.81 9.85
N THR A 86 -3.23 4.32 8.63
CA THR A 86 -3.65 2.94 8.36
C THR A 86 -2.59 2.20 7.57
N ARG A 87 -2.25 0.98 7.99
CA ARG A 87 -1.30 0.09 7.32
C ARG A 87 -1.97 -1.20 6.92
N PHE A 88 -1.86 -1.57 5.66
CA PHE A 88 -2.30 -2.86 5.16
C PHE A 88 -1.39 -3.35 4.03
N GLY A 89 -1.50 -4.64 3.69
CA GLY A 89 -0.70 -5.28 2.65
C GLY A 89 -1.21 -5.01 1.25
N ASN A 90 -1.24 -6.04 0.41
CA ASN A 90 -1.62 -5.87 -0.99
C ASN A 90 -3.16 -5.84 -1.14
N VAL A 91 -3.63 -4.98 -2.04
CA VAL A 91 -5.04 -4.92 -2.40
C VAL A 91 -5.24 -5.58 -3.77
N LEU A 92 -6.13 -6.58 -3.82
CA LEU A 92 -6.42 -7.37 -5.02
C LEU A 92 -6.91 -6.48 -6.16
N GLY A 93 -6.40 -6.74 -7.37
CA GLY A 93 -6.81 -6.04 -8.58
C GLY A 93 -6.38 -4.58 -8.68
N SER A 94 -5.58 -4.08 -7.74
CA SER A 94 -5.06 -2.71 -7.80
C SER A 94 -4.07 -2.52 -8.96
N ASN A 95 -4.03 -1.31 -9.57
CA ASN A 95 -3.15 -1.01 -10.69
C ASN A 95 -1.68 -1.33 -10.40
N GLY A 96 -0.99 -1.99 -11.36
CA GLY A 96 0.40 -2.41 -11.22
C GLY A 96 0.62 -3.54 -10.21
N SER A 97 -0.44 -4.23 -9.77
CA SER A 97 -0.33 -5.39 -8.89
C SER A 97 -0.12 -6.70 -9.67
N VAL A 98 0.22 -7.76 -8.95
CA VAL A 98 0.53 -9.08 -9.51
C VAL A 98 -0.60 -9.69 -10.35
N ILE A 99 -1.86 -9.47 -9.99
CA ILE A 99 -3.01 -10.04 -10.72
C ILE A 99 -3.13 -9.46 -12.14
N PRO A 100 -3.16 -8.15 -12.36
CA PRO A 100 -3.11 -7.56 -13.71
C PRO A 100 -1.88 -8.00 -14.51
N LEU A 101 -0.71 -8.14 -13.86
CA LEU A 101 0.49 -8.63 -14.51
C LEU A 101 0.32 -10.06 -15.02
N PHE A 102 -0.10 -10.97 -14.14
CA PHE A 102 -0.30 -12.38 -14.51
C PHE A 102 -1.36 -12.53 -15.60
N ARG A 103 -2.44 -11.75 -15.53
CA ARG A 103 -3.47 -11.75 -16.59
C ARG A 103 -2.86 -11.41 -17.95
N LYS A 104 -2.08 -10.32 -18.04
CA LYS A 104 -1.40 -9.93 -19.29
C LYS A 104 -0.44 -11.02 -19.77
N GLN A 105 0.30 -11.66 -18.87
CA GLN A 105 1.21 -12.74 -19.24
C GLN A 105 0.46 -13.98 -19.74
N ILE A 106 -0.68 -14.32 -19.14
CA ILE A 106 -1.55 -15.41 -19.60
C ILE A 106 -2.11 -15.10 -20.98
N GLU A 107 -2.65 -13.90 -21.19
CA GLU A 107 -3.19 -13.43 -22.48
C GLU A 107 -2.13 -13.43 -23.59
N ALA A 108 -0.87 -13.19 -23.24
CA ALA A 108 0.27 -13.25 -24.17
C ALA A 108 0.82 -14.67 -24.42
N GLY A 109 0.22 -15.70 -23.81
CA GLY A 109 0.71 -17.10 -23.93
C GLY A 109 1.86 -17.45 -22.99
N GLY A 110 2.16 -16.61 -22.00
CA GLY A 110 3.21 -16.84 -20.99
C GLY A 110 4.61 -16.41 -21.40
N PRO A 111 5.64 -16.76 -20.62
CA PRO A 111 5.53 -17.40 -19.31
C PRO A 111 5.01 -16.46 -18.23
N ILE A 112 4.43 -17.01 -17.14
CA ILE A 112 4.19 -16.26 -15.92
C ILE A 112 5.49 -16.14 -15.13
N THR A 113 5.86 -14.92 -14.72
CA THR A 113 7.08 -14.68 -13.95
C THR A 113 6.79 -14.50 -12.47
N VAL A 114 7.40 -15.35 -11.64
CA VAL A 114 7.33 -15.26 -10.17
C VAL A 114 8.73 -15.06 -9.65
N THR A 115 8.97 -14.04 -8.86
CA THR A 115 10.32 -13.66 -8.38
C THR A 115 11.00 -14.77 -7.56
N HIS A 116 10.24 -15.54 -6.78
CA HIS A 116 10.74 -16.66 -5.98
C HIS A 116 9.58 -17.56 -5.57
N PRO A 117 9.71 -18.90 -5.56
CA PRO A 117 8.62 -19.84 -5.26
C PRO A 117 8.04 -19.69 -3.85
N GLU A 118 8.85 -19.29 -2.89
CA GLU A 118 8.42 -19.15 -1.48
C GLU A 118 7.87 -17.76 -1.13
N ILE A 119 7.76 -16.82 -2.08
CA ILE A 119 7.20 -15.51 -1.79
C ILE A 119 5.74 -15.63 -1.39
N ILE A 120 5.44 -15.11 -0.21
CA ILE A 120 4.09 -14.96 0.31
C ILE A 120 3.67 -13.48 0.31
N ARG A 121 2.37 -13.25 0.18
CA ARG A 121 1.77 -11.92 0.34
C ARG A 121 0.42 -12.05 1.03
N TYR A 122 0.07 -11.00 1.78
CA TYR A 122 -1.27 -10.85 2.31
C TYR A 122 -2.10 -10.03 1.34
N PHE A 123 -3.35 -10.41 1.18
CA PHE A 123 -4.26 -9.73 0.27
C PHE A 123 -5.58 -9.39 0.96
N MET A 124 -6.15 -8.27 0.57
CA MET A 124 -7.54 -7.92 0.84
C MET A 124 -8.20 -7.36 -0.42
N THR A 125 -9.50 -7.34 -0.44
CA THR A 125 -10.26 -6.72 -1.53
C THR A 125 -10.33 -5.19 -1.36
N ILE A 126 -10.62 -4.47 -2.44
CA ILE A 126 -10.81 -3.01 -2.39
C ILE A 126 -11.94 -2.63 -1.42
N PRO A 127 -13.14 -3.28 -1.43
CA PRO A 127 -14.20 -2.96 -0.47
C PRO A 127 -13.80 -3.17 0.99
N GLU A 128 -13.05 -4.25 1.31
CA GLU A 128 -12.53 -4.48 2.65
C GLU A 128 -11.57 -3.36 3.08
N ALA A 129 -10.60 -3.01 2.22
CA ALA A 129 -9.66 -1.93 2.49
C ALA A 129 -10.38 -0.60 2.75
N CYS A 130 -11.37 -0.25 1.91
CA CYS A 130 -12.15 0.97 2.08
C CYS A 130 -12.93 0.98 3.40
N ARG A 131 -13.59 -0.13 3.76
CA ARG A 131 -14.34 -0.27 5.00
C ARG A 131 -13.43 -0.09 6.22
N LEU A 132 -12.28 -0.76 6.24
CA LEU A 132 -11.31 -0.66 7.33
C LEU A 132 -10.74 0.76 7.48
N VAL A 133 -10.51 1.48 6.38
CA VAL A 133 -10.08 2.90 6.43
C VAL A 133 -11.18 3.77 7.06
N LEU A 134 -12.46 3.54 6.72
CA LEU A 134 -13.58 4.27 7.33
C LEU A 134 -13.73 3.94 8.82
N GLU A 135 -13.58 2.67 9.20
CA GLU A 135 -13.59 2.26 10.61
C GLU A 135 -12.44 2.89 11.40
N ALA A 136 -11.22 2.91 10.84
CA ALA A 136 -10.08 3.60 11.46
C ALA A 136 -10.33 5.11 11.59
N ALA A 137 -10.98 5.71 10.59
CA ALA A 137 -11.39 7.12 10.67
C ALA A 137 -12.39 7.37 11.79
N PHE A 138 -13.30 6.45 12.04
CA PHE A 138 -14.29 6.56 13.12
C PHE A 138 -13.65 6.32 14.49
N LEU A 139 -12.87 5.24 14.64
CA LEU A 139 -12.29 4.82 15.92
C LEU A 139 -11.08 5.62 16.37
N GLY A 140 -10.31 6.16 15.42
CA GLY A 140 -9.04 6.85 15.73
C GLY A 140 -9.27 8.16 16.48
N GLU A 141 -8.56 8.33 17.59
CA GLU A 141 -8.63 9.53 18.44
C GLU A 141 -7.49 10.53 18.17
N GLY A 142 -6.48 10.11 17.40
CA GLY A 142 -5.35 10.92 16.95
C GLY A 142 -4.00 10.28 17.24
N ASN A 143 -3.09 10.39 16.27
CA ASN A 143 -1.77 9.75 16.25
C ASN A 143 -1.77 8.22 16.30
N ASP A 144 -2.92 7.59 16.08
CA ASP A 144 -3.06 6.15 16.03
C ASP A 144 -2.50 5.58 14.73
N ILE A 145 -1.91 4.38 14.83
CA ILE A 145 -1.54 3.57 13.68
C ILE A 145 -2.36 2.28 13.72
N PHE A 146 -3.33 2.17 12.84
CA PHE A 146 -4.12 0.96 12.68
C PHE A 146 -3.40 -0.02 11.75
N ILE A 147 -3.20 -1.23 12.24
CA ILE A 147 -2.68 -2.36 11.47
C ILE A 147 -3.83 -3.36 11.34
N PHE A 148 -4.22 -3.66 10.11
CA PHE A 148 -5.35 -4.53 9.86
C PHE A 148 -4.94 -5.99 9.81
N ASP A 149 -5.80 -6.85 10.34
CA ASP A 149 -5.67 -8.30 10.14
C ASP A 149 -5.90 -8.61 8.65
N MET A 150 -4.86 -9.15 8.02
CA MET A 150 -4.86 -9.49 6.58
C MET A 150 -5.25 -10.96 6.33
N GLY A 151 -5.65 -11.70 7.38
CA GLY A 151 -5.99 -13.11 7.30
C GLY A 151 -4.77 -13.98 6.97
N LYS A 152 -4.98 -15.02 6.13
CA LYS A 152 -3.92 -15.98 5.78
C LYS A 152 -3.03 -15.48 4.65
N PRO A 153 -1.70 -15.69 4.74
CA PRO A 153 -0.80 -15.38 3.64
C PRO A 153 -1.02 -16.32 2.45
N VAL A 154 -0.83 -15.79 1.24
CA VAL A 154 -0.97 -16.54 -0.02
C VAL A 154 0.39 -16.62 -0.70
N LYS A 155 0.84 -17.82 -1.08
CA LYS A 155 2.01 -17.98 -1.95
C LYS A 155 1.70 -17.43 -3.33
N ILE A 156 2.59 -16.61 -3.87
CA ILE A 156 2.40 -16.00 -5.20
C ILE A 156 2.38 -17.05 -6.31
N VAL A 157 3.15 -18.12 -6.16
CA VAL A 157 3.11 -19.25 -7.09
C VAL A 157 1.75 -19.97 -7.10
N ASP A 158 1.09 -20.09 -5.95
CA ASP A 158 -0.23 -20.73 -5.89
C ASP A 158 -1.31 -19.83 -6.52
N LEU A 159 -1.17 -18.50 -6.37
CA LEU A 159 -2.00 -17.53 -7.07
C LEU A 159 -1.82 -17.67 -8.60
N ALA A 160 -0.58 -17.77 -9.09
CA ALA A 160 -0.29 -17.99 -10.51
C ALA A 160 -0.95 -19.25 -11.04
N LYS A 161 -0.76 -20.38 -10.35
CA LYS A 161 -1.37 -21.68 -10.70
C LYS A 161 -2.90 -21.58 -10.77
N LYS A 162 -3.51 -20.95 -9.79
CA LYS A 162 -4.95 -20.76 -9.75
C LYS A 162 -5.45 -19.89 -10.92
N MET A 163 -4.73 -18.84 -11.27
CA MET A 163 -5.08 -17.99 -12.42
C MET A 163 -4.95 -18.73 -13.75
N ILE A 164 -3.91 -19.56 -13.95
CA ILE A 164 -3.77 -20.42 -15.13
C ILE A 164 -4.99 -21.35 -15.25
N SER A 165 -5.31 -22.05 -14.17
CA SER A 165 -6.45 -22.98 -14.14
C SER A 165 -7.79 -22.28 -14.44
N LEU A 166 -8.02 -21.09 -13.85
CA LEU A 166 -9.23 -20.31 -14.09
C LEU A 166 -9.34 -19.77 -15.53
N SER A 167 -8.21 -19.68 -16.24
CA SER A 167 -8.18 -19.31 -17.67
C SER A 167 -8.37 -20.52 -18.60
N GLY A 168 -8.66 -21.72 -18.05
CA GLY A 168 -8.85 -22.96 -18.82
C GLY A 168 -7.54 -23.56 -19.35
N LEU A 169 -6.38 -23.10 -18.86
CA LEU A 169 -5.06 -23.54 -19.29
C LEU A 169 -4.44 -24.51 -18.27
N ARG A 170 -3.50 -25.33 -18.74
CA ARG A 170 -2.76 -26.30 -17.94
C ARG A 170 -1.33 -25.82 -17.74
N GLN A 171 -0.91 -25.76 -16.47
CA GLN A 171 0.48 -25.49 -16.13
C GLN A 171 1.42 -26.51 -16.76
N GLU A 172 2.62 -26.09 -17.18
CA GLU A 172 3.69 -26.86 -17.83
C GLU A 172 3.34 -27.42 -19.23
N ILE A 173 2.07 -27.40 -19.64
CA ILE A 173 1.62 -27.85 -20.96
C ILE A 173 1.32 -26.63 -21.85
N ASP A 174 0.38 -25.80 -21.40
CA ASP A 174 -0.10 -24.66 -22.17
C ASP A 174 0.67 -23.38 -21.78
N ILE A 175 1.13 -23.28 -20.52
CA ILE A 175 1.84 -22.13 -20.00
C ILE A 175 2.84 -22.51 -18.89
N GLN A 176 4.01 -21.88 -18.88
CA GLN A 176 5.06 -22.12 -17.90
C GLN A 176 5.12 -21.03 -16.83
N ILE A 177 5.53 -21.41 -15.61
CA ILE A 177 5.92 -20.46 -14.56
C ILE A 177 7.45 -20.41 -14.51
N LYS A 178 8.03 -19.22 -14.63
CA LYS A 178 9.47 -18.94 -14.48
C LYS A 178 9.76 -18.20 -13.19
N TYR A 179 10.90 -18.52 -12.58
CA TYR A 179 11.39 -17.90 -11.34
C TYR A 179 12.61 -17.05 -11.57
#